data_39c8eca746a7678a58e23eb529206b42
#
_entry.id   39c8eca746a7678a58e23eb529206b42
#
_cell.length_a   1.000
_cell.length_b   1.000
_cell.length_c   1.000
_cell.angle_alpha   90.00
_cell.angle_beta   90.00
_cell.angle_gamma   90.00
#
_symmetry.space_group_name_H-M   'P 1'
#
loop_
_entity.id
_entity.type
_entity.pdbx_description
1 polymer ?
#
loop_
_entity_poly.entity_id
_entity_poly.type
_entity_poly.pdbx_seq_one_letter_code
_entity_poly.pdbx_strand_id
1 'polypeptide(L)'
;MSVALWNAGQWRTAQFGAEDERTFEIGSVTKTITASLFALALENGEVTTETTAGELLELGGCPAAAFTLESIATQHSGLPRLPVSFAEFRRGNRAVKAGRDPYTASVAELVSQTAATPLGKPGVFSYSNLGFALLGQALAVAAGQIYSELVTERIAAPLRLAHTASFATATELPIEAPTGFDARGRASDAWTMNAYGPAGNIRSTLPDMMRYVEAQLDSSAPGVAATTPRIAVPRQGRIGYAWLTNPDGITWHNGMTGGFASFVGFDRERSRAAVVLSNTAVSVDALALSLLAAR
;
A
#
# COMPACT_ATOMS: atom_id res chain seq x y z
N MET A 1 -1.33 17.76 9.46
CA MET A 1 -0.17 16.98 8.97
C MET A 1 0.68 16.60 10.16
N SER A 2 1.14 15.34 10.19
CA SER A 2 2.02 14.79 11.23
C SER A 2 3.30 14.29 10.59
N VAL A 3 4.45 14.60 11.19
CA VAL A 3 5.79 14.30 10.67
C VAL A 3 6.61 13.63 11.76
N ALA A 4 7.32 12.57 11.43
CA ALA A 4 8.28 11.94 12.32
C ALA A 4 9.59 11.70 11.56
N LEU A 5 10.71 11.94 12.23
CA LEU A 5 12.06 11.67 11.75
C LEU A 5 12.82 10.86 12.80
N TRP A 6 13.29 9.68 12.43
CA TRP A 6 14.26 8.90 13.19
C TRP A 6 15.67 9.32 12.84
N ASN A 7 16.44 9.68 13.84
CA ASN A 7 17.84 10.00 13.68
C ASN A 7 18.60 9.70 14.99
N ALA A 8 19.76 9.09 14.89
CA ALA A 8 20.64 8.78 16.04
C ALA A 8 19.92 8.03 17.20
N GLY A 9 19.05 7.08 16.87
CA GLY A 9 18.36 6.25 17.88
C GLY A 9 17.14 6.90 18.53
N GLN A 10 16.64 8.01 17.99
CA GLN A 10 15.51 8.73 18.56
C GLN A 10 14.54 9.23 17.48
N TRP A 11 13.25 9.16 17.79
CA TRP A 11 12.22 9.84 17.01
C TRP A 11 12.09 11.31 17.43
N ARG A 12 11.96 12.17 16.45
CA ARG A 12 11.51 13.57 16.60
C ARG A 12 10.22 13.74 15.83
N THR A 13 9.21 14.33 16.44
CA THR A 13 7.91 14.52 15.82
C THR A 13 7.53 16.00 15.74
N ALA A 14 6.74 16.35 14.74
CA ALA A 14 6.13 17.65 14.60
C ALA A 14 4.69 17.48 14.08
N GLN A 15 3.76 18.26 14.62
CA GLN A 15 2.35 18.21 14.26
C GLN A 15 1.85 19.60 13.84
N PHE A 16 1.10 19.62 12.75
CA PHE A 16 0.56 20.83 12.16
C PHE A 16 -0.96 20.67 12.02
N GLY A 17 -1.71 21.15 13.03
CA GLY A 17 -3.17 21.04 13.08
C GLY A 17 -3.69 19.60 13.16
N ALA A 18 -2.90 18.68 13.72
CA ALA A 18 -3.28 17.30 13.98
C ALA A 18 -3.06 16.97 15.45
N GLU A 19 -3.83 16.02 15.97
CA GLU A 19 -3.68 15.43 17.30
C GLU A 19 -2.88 14.13 17.22
N ASP A 20 -2.25 13.70 18.31
CA ASP A 20 -1.29 12.59 18.33
C ASP A 20 -1.88 11.26 17.84
N GLU A 21 -3.11 10.95 18.23
CA GLU A 21 -3.77 9.68 17.93
C GLU A 21 -4.70 9.74 16.71
N ARG A 22 -4.66 10.82 15.93
CA ARG A 22 -5.48 10.92 14.74
C ARG A 22 -5.09 9.88 13.70
N THR A 23 -6.07 9.14 13.20
CA THR A 23 -5.85 8.18 12.12
C THR A 23 -5.82 8.88 10.75
N PHE A 24 -4.99 8.35 9.85
CA PHE A 24 -4.88 8.81 8.46
C PHE A 24 -5.09 7.62 7.52
N GLU A 25 -5.69 7.84 6.36
CA GLU A 25 -5.58 6.89 5.27
C GLU A 25 -4.14 6.92 4.77
N ILE A 26 -3.46 5.77 4.80
CA ILE A 26 -2.07 5.70 4.33
C ILE A 26 -1.98 5.42 2.82
N GLY A 27 -3.11 5.28 2.15
CA GLY A 27 -3.17 5.08 0.70
C GLY A 27 -2.23 3.96 0.27
N SER A 28 -1.46 4.18 -0.78
CA SER A 28 -0.60 3.14 -1.35
C SER A 28 0.55 2.66 -0.46
N VAL A 29 0.83 3.30 0.68
CA VAL A 29 1.71 2.71 1.71
C VAL A 29 1.13 1.36 2.20
N THR A 30 -0.19 1.14 2.12
CA THR A 30 -0.84 -0.17 2.31
C THR A 30 -0.14 -1.29 1.55
N LYS A 31 0.37 -1.02 0.34
CA LYS A 31 1.05 -2.02 -0.48
C LYS A 31 2.29 -2.59 0.20
N THR A 32 2.96 -1.83 1.05
CA THR A 32 4.12 -2.31 1.79
C THR A 32 3.71 -3.35 2.83
N ILE A 33 2.54 -3.19 3.44
CA ILE A 33 1.96 -4.16 4.38
C ILE A 33 1.50 -5.42 3.63
N THR A 34 0.82 -5.26 2.49
CA THR A 34 0.45 -6.39 1.61
C THR A 34 1.69 -7.16 1.13
N ALA A 35 2.77 -6.45 0.83
CA ALA A 35 4.04 -7.05 0.43
C ALA A 35 4.72 -7.81 1.59
N SER A 36 4.64 -7.29 2.82
CA SER A 36 5.10 -8.02 4.02
C SER A 36 4.26 -9.29 4.25
N LEU A 37 2.95 -9.26 4.02
CA LEU A 37 2.10 -10.45 4.06
C LEU A 37 2.50 -11.49 3.00
N PHE A 38 2.86 -11.04 1.79
CA PHE A 38 3.37 -11.94 0.76
C PHE A 38 4.71 -12.58 1.16
N ALA A 39 5.64 -11.79 1.70
CA ALA A 39 6.91 -12.31 2.19
C ALA A 39 6.71 -13.35 3.32
N LEU A 40 5.79 -13.08 4.25
CA LEU A 40 5.41 -14.04 5.30
C LEU A 40 4.77 -15.32 4.73
N ALA A 41 3.90 -15.20 3.73
CA ALA A 41 3.29 -16.36 3.08
C ALA A 41 4.35 -17.26 2.39
N LEU A 42 5.40 -16.65 1.82
CA LEU A 42 6.56 -17.37 1.30
C LEU A 42 7.36 -18.06 2.43
N GLU A 43 7.64 -17.35 3.51
CA GLU A 43 8.36 -17.86 4.69
C GLU A 43 7.62 -19.04 5.34
N ASN A 44 6.27 -18.96 5.39
CA ASN A 44 5.41 -20.02 5.95
C ASN A 44 5.15 -21.19 4.99
N GLY A 45 5.57 -21.09 3.73
CA GLY A 45 5.29 -22.10 2.71
C GLY A 45 3.81 -22.15 2.27
N GLU A 46 3.03 -21.11 2.51
CA GLU A 46 1.63 -21.00 2.07
C GLU A 46 1.55 -20.77 0.55
N VAL A 47 2.55 -20.09 0.00
CA VAL A 47 2.76 -19.87 -1.43
C VAL A 47 4.24 -19.97 -1.77
N THR A 48 4.56 -20.04 -3.06
CA THR A 48 5.93 -19.98 -3.59
C THR A 48 6.08 -18.79 -4.54
N THR A 49 7.30 -18.49 -4.97
CA THR A 49 7.55 -17.46 -6.00
C THR A 49 6.89 -17.78 -7.34
N GLU A 50 6.66 -19.08 -7.61
CA GLU A 50 6.03 -19.59 -8.83
C GLU A 50 4.49 -19.65 -8.73
N THR A 51 3.92 -19.53 -7.52
CA THR A 51 2.45 -19.55 -7.33
C THR A 51 1.81 -18.45 -8.16
N THR A 52 0.84 -18.82 -8.99
CA THR A 52 0.14 -17.89 -9.89
C THR A 52 -1.17 -17.37 -9.28
N ALA A 53 -1.64 -16.25 -9.76
CA ALA A 53 -2.92 -15.69 -9.34
C ALA A 53 -4.10 -16.61 -9.67
N GLY A 54 -4.02 -17.37 -10.77
CA GLY A 54 -5.06 -18.31 -11.20
C GLY A 54 -5.13 -19.60 -10.38
N GLU A 55 -4.10 -19.96 -9.60
CA GLU A 55 -4.15 -21.06 -8.66
C GLU A 55 -4.99 -20.75 -7.41
N LEU A 56 -5.15 -19.47 -7.10
CA LEU A 56 -5.82 -19.01 -5.88
C LEU A 56 -7.14 -18.28 -6.17
N LEU A 57 -7.27 -17.65 -7.34
CA LEU A 57 -8.44 -16.85 -7.72
C LEU A 57 -9.09 -17.44 -8.98
N GLU A 58 -10.43 -17.42 -9.04
CA GLU A 58 -11.22 -17.94 -10.17
C GLU A 58 -11.12 -17.06 -11.42
N LEU A 59 -9.90 -16.85 -11.93
CA LEU A 59 -9.62 -16.01 -13.10
C LEU A 59 -9.96 -16.69 -14.44
N GLY A 60 -10.44 -17.95 -14.47
CA GLY A 60 -11.03 -18.64 -15.63
C GLY A 60 -10.05 -18.79 -16.76
N GLY A 61 -8.85 -18.94 -16.77
CA GLY A 61 -7.93 -19.11 -17.91
C GLY A 61 -7.66 -17.85 -18.71
N CYS A 62 -8.02 -16.67 -18.20
CA CYS A 62 -7.57 -15.42 -18.78
C CYS A 62 -6.03 -15.28 -18.63
N PRO A 63 -5.36 -14.50 -19.50
CA PRO A 63 -3.90 -14.38 -19.45
C PRO A 63 -3.34 -13.91 -18.10
N ALA A 64 -4.11 -13.12 -17.32
CA ALA A 64 -3.69 -12.68 -16.00
C ALA A 64 -3.62 -13.81 -14.96
N ALA A 65 -4.31 -14.94 -15.18
CA ALA A 65 -4.25 -16.13 -14.33
C ALA A 65 -2.81 -16.72 -14.25
N ALA A 66 -2.02 -16.56 -15.30
CA ALA A 66 -0.66 -17.06 -15.38
C ALA A 66 0.39 -16.16 -14.69
N PHE A 67 0.01 -14.99 -14.18
CA PHE A 67 0.96 -14.11 -13.51
C PHE A 67 1.29 -14.64 -12.11
N THR A 68 2.58 -14.77 -11.82
CA THR A 68 3.04 -15.16 -10.49
C THR A 68 2.78 -14.04 -9.49
N LEU A 69 2.51 -14.41 -8.22
CA LEU A 69 2.34 -13.43 -7.14
C LEU A 69 3.60 -12.55 -6.99
N GLU A 70 4.79 -13.11 -7.23
CA GLU A 70 6.04 -12.34 -7.21
C GLU A 70 6.09 -11.28 -8.31
N SER A 71 5.68 -11.60 -9.54
CA SER A 71 5.63 -10.63 -10.63
C SER A 71 4.68 -9.47 -10.34
N ILE A 72 3.58 -9.75 -9.63
CA ILE A 72 2.62 -8.76 -9.18
C ILE A 72 3.23 -7.91 -8.05
N ALA A 73 3.82 -8.53 -7.02
CA ALA A 73 4.42 -7.85 -5.88
C ALA A 73 5.58 -6.92 -6.28
N THR A 74 6.32 -7.28 -7.33
CA THR A 74 7.39 -6.46 -7.91
C THR A 74 6.92 -5.48 -8.99
N GLN A 75 5.61 -5.40 -9.27
CA GLN A 75 5.04 -4.50 -10.30
C GLN A 75 5.52 -4.80 -11.74
N HIS A 76 5.85 -6.07 -12.05
CA HIS A 76 6.34 -6.49 -13.37
C HIS A 76 5.42 -7.50 -14.08
N SER A 77 4.21 -7.71 -13.58
CA SER A 77 3.25 -8.66 -14.17
C SER A 77 2.72 -8.24 -15.53
N GLY A 78 2.66 -6.95 -15.82
CA GLY A 78 1.97 -6.41 -17.00
C GLY A 78 0.51 -6.01 -16.70
N LEU A 79 0.03 -6.15 -15.47
CA LEU A 79 -1.28 -5.60 -15.07
C LEU A 79 -1.25 -4.07 -15.11
N PRO A 80 -2.26 -3.41 -15.71
CA PRO A 80 -2.33 -1.95 -15.74
C PRO A 80 -2.66 -1.39 -14.34
N ARG A 81 -2.52 -0.07 -14.19
CA ARG A 81 -2.84 0.62 -12.94
C ARG A 81 -4.25 0.32 -12.43
N LEU A 82 -5.22 0.34 -13.33
CA LEU A 82 -6.64 0.06 -13.11
C LEU A 82 -7.21 -0.70 -14.31
N PRO A 83 -8.38 -1.37 -14.18
CA PRO A 83 -9.08 -1.96 -15.30
C PRO A 83 -9.35 -0.91 -16.39
N VAL A 84 -9.15 -1.28 -17.67
CA VAL A 84 -9.22 -0.34 -18.80
C VAL A 84 -10.57 -0.45 -19.49
N SER A 85 -11.69 -0.35 -18.78
CA SER A 85 -12.97 -0.12 -19.45
C SER A 85 -13.32 1.38 -19.46
N PHE A 86 -13.81 1.87 -20.60
CA PHE A 86 -14.20 3.28 -20.72
C PHE A 86 -15.29 3.67 -19.72
N ALA A 87 -16.19 2.74 -19.42
CA ALA A 87 -17.28 2.93 -18.46
C ALA A 87 -16.74 3.09 -17.02
N GLU A 88 -15.79 2.23 -16.62
CA GLU A 88 -15.15 2.28 -15.29
C GLU A 88 -14.27 3.51 -15.13
N PHE A 89 -13.51 3.86 -16.16
CA PHE A 89 -12.73 5.10 -16.18
C PHE A 89 -13.60 6.34 -15.99
N ARG A 90 -14.75 6.41 -16.71
CA ARG A 90 -15.69 7.53 -16.54
C ARG A 90 -16.36 7.54 -15.17
N ARG A 91 -16.74 6.36 -14.64
CA ARG A 91 -17.33 6.21 -13.30
C ARG A 91 -16.34 6.65 -12.23
N GLY A 92 -15.11 6.13 -12.27
CA GLY A 92 -14.04 6.48 -11.34
C GLY A 92 -13.71 7.97 -11.36
N ASN A 93 -13.54 8.57 -12.55
CA ASN A 93 -13.29 10.01 -12.65
C ASN A 93 -14.44 10.88 -12.12
N ARG A 94 -15.70 10.46 -12.31
CA ARG A 94 -16.86 11.16 -11.72
C ARG A 94 -16.85 11.04 -10.20
N ALA A 95 -16.55 9.87 -9.66
CA ALA A 95 -16.47 9.64 -8.22
C ALA A 95 -15.38 10.55 -7.61
N VAL A 96 -14.15 10.51 -8.13
CA VAL A 96 -13.04 11.36 -7.65
C VAL A 96 -13.39 12.85 -7.73
N LYS A 97 -13.98 13.33 -8.85
CA LYS A 97 -14.41 14.74 -8.98
C LYS A 97 -15.49 15.13 -7.98
N ALA A 98 -16.31 14.18 -7.56
CA ALA A 98 -17.35 14.36 -6.56
C ALA A 98 -16.86 14.13 -5.12
N GLY A 99 -15.56 13.92 -4.91
CA GLY A 99 -14.96 13.61 -3.61
C GLY A 99 -15.32 12.23 -3.06
N ARG A 100 -15.73 11.29 -3.91
CA ARG A 100 -16.14 9.94 -3.51
C ARG A 100 -15.07 8.90 -3.75
N ASP A 101 -15.14 7.77 -3.00
CA ASP A 101 -14.32 6.59 -3.25
C ASP A 101 -14.62 6.03 -4.66
N PRO A 102 -13.63 5.92 -5.55
CA PRO A 102 -13.82 5.35 -6.88
C PRO A 102 -13.81 3.81 -6.91
N TYR A 103 -13.42 3.15 -5.82
CA TYR A 103 -13.21 1.71 -5.74
C TYR A 103 -14.37 1.04 -4.99
N THR A 104 -15.36 0.59 -5.73
CA THR A 104 -16.58 -0.03 -5.15
C THR A 104 -16.73 -1.51 -5.51
N ALA A 105 -15.81 -2.07 -6.29
CA ALA A 105 -15.93 -3.42 -6.81
C ALA A 105 -15.83 -4.46 -5.68
N SER A 106 -16.70 -5.45 -5.69
CA SER A 106 -16.59 -6.69 -4.93
C SER A 106 -15.45 -7.57 -5.45
N VAL A 107 -15.08 -8.63 -4.72
CA VAL A 107 -14.05 -9.58 -5.16
C VAL A 107 -14.42 -10.24 -6.48
N ALA A 108 -15.69 -10.64 -6.66
CA ALA A 108 -16.17 -11.22 -7.91
C ALA A 108 -16.06 -10.22 -9.09
N GLU A 109 -16.40 -8.95 -8.84
CA GLU A 109 -16.22 -7.89 -9.86
C GLU A 109 -14.75 -7.61 -10.15
N LEU A 110 -13.87 -7.61 -9.14
CA LEU A 110 -12.42 -7.47 -9.33
C LEU A 110 -11.86 -8.58 -10.25
N VAL A 111 -12.26 -9.83 -10.00
CA VAL A 111 -11.90 -11.00 -10.83
C VAL A 111 -12.40 -10.82 -12.26
N SER A 112 -13.69 -10.47 -12.43
CA SER A 112 -14.28 -10.23 -13.75
C SER A 112 -13.62 -9.06 -14.50
N GLN A 113 -13.35 -7.96 -13.83
CA GLN A 113 -12.63 -6.81 -14.37
C GLN A 113 -11.21 -7.19 -14.82
N THR A 114 -10.53 -8.02 -14.03
CA THR A 114 -9.18 -8.50 -14.37
C THR A 114 -9.20 -9.35 -15.63
N ALA A 115 -10.15 -10.27 -15.75
CA ALA A 115 -10.29 -11.14 -16.92
C ALA A 115 -10.56 -10.35 -18.20
N ALA A 116 -11.28 -9.23 -18.12
CA ALA A 116 -11.62 -8.37 -19.25
C ALA A 116 -10.56 -7.30 -19.57
N THR A 117 -9.51 -7.17 -18.75
CA THR A 117 -8.55 -6.07 -18.86
C THR A 117 -7.42 -6.37 -19.82
N PRO A 118 -7.17 -5.51 -20.83
CA PRO A 118 -5.98 -5.61 -21.68
C PRO A 118 -4.70 -5.51 -20.85
N LEU A 119 -3.77 -6.42 -21.10
CA LEU A 119 -2.51 -6.50 -20.37
C LEU A 119 -1.41 -5.71 -21.07
N GLY A 120 -0.52 -5.12 -20.29
CA GLY A 120 0.75 -4.59 -20.74
C GLY A 120 1.79 -5.69 -20.93
N LYS A 121 3.04 -5.29 -21.19
CA LYS A 121 4.15 -6.23 -21.39
C LYS A 121 4.66 -6.77 -20.05
N PRO A 122 4.61 -8.09 -19.78
CA PRO A 122 5.26 -8.69 -18.62
C PRO A 122 6.77 -8.41 -18.59
N GLY A 123 7.33 -8.32 -17.39
CA GLY A 123 8.75 -8.01 -17.20
C GLY A 123 9.09 -6.53 -17.30
N VAL A 124 8.12 -5.66 -17.62
CA VAL A 124 8.30 -4.20 -17.63
C VAL A 124 7.62 -3.61 -16.38
N PHE A 125 8.34 -2.74 -15.66
CA PHE A 125 7.76 -2.05 -14.49
C PHE A 125 6.50 -1.27 -14.88
N SER A 126 5.39 -1.58 -14.22
CA SER A 126 4.11 -0.91 -14.38
C SER A 126 3.36 -0.89 -13.06
N TYR A 127 3.29 0.29 -12.43
CA TYR A 127 2.60 0.45 -11.15
C TYR A 127 1.11 0.07 -11.26
N SER A 128 0.68 -0.92 -10.46
CA SER A 128 -0.65 -1.52 -10.57
C SER A 128 -1.38 -1.60 -9.22
N ASN A 129 -2.47 -0.84 -9.08
CA ASN A 129 -3.42 -1.02 -7.99
C ASN A 129 -4.22 -2.31 -8.18
N LEU A 130 -4.59 -2.63 -9.44
CA LEU A 130 -5.26 -3.88 -9.80
C LEU A 130 -4.44 -5.09 -9.35
N GLY A 131 -3.13 -5.08 -9.62
CA GLY A 131 -2.24 -6.15 -9.21
C GLY A 131 -2.20 -6.34 -7.69
N PHE A 132 -2.06 -5.26 -6.93
CA PHE A 132 -2.02 -5.36 -5.46
C PHE A 132 -3.36 -5.74 -4.85
N ALA A 133 -4.49 -5.35 -5.47
CA ALA A 133 -5.80 -5.87 -5.09
C ALA A 133 -5.85 -7.39 -5.25
N LEU A 134 -5.45 -7.91 -6.41
CA LEU A 134 -5.37 -9.36 -6.65
C LEU A 134 -4.41 -10.06 -5.71
N LEU A 135 -3.22 -9.51 -5.48
CA LEU A 135 -2.23 -10.08 -4.56
C LEU A 135 -2.83 -10.27 -3.16
N GLY A 136 -3.43 -9.23 -2.59
CA GLY A 136 -4.00 -9.33 -1.25
C GLY A 136 -5.20 -10.29 -1.18
N GLN A 137 -6.04 -10.35 -2.21
CA GLN A 137 -7.14 -11.34 -2.27
C GLN A 137 -6.61 -12.77 -2.42
N ALA A 138 -5.55 -12.98 -3.22
CA ALA A 138 -4.90 -14.27 -3.35
C ALA A 138 -4.28 -14.73 -2.02
N LEU A 139 -3.61 -13.83 -1.29
CA LEU A 139 -3.07 -14.14 0.04
C LEU A 139 -4.16 -14.47 1.06
N ALA A 140 -5.31 -13.80 0.99
CA ALA A 140 -6.48 -14.08 1.81
C ALA A 140 -7.01 -15.51 1.56
N VAL A 141 -7.08 -15.92 0.30
CA VAL A 141 -7.46 -17.29 -0.09
C VAL A 141 -6.43 -18.30 0.39
N ALA A 142 -5.13 -18.06 0.15
CA ALA A 142 -4.07 -18.97 0.55
C ALA A 142 -4.04 -19.22 2.07
N ALA A 143 -4.36 -18.19 2.86
CA ALA A 143 -4.41 -18.29 4.33
C ALA A 143 -5.77 -18.77 4.87
N GLY A 144 -6.81 -18.85 4.04
CA GLY A 144 -8.18 -19.16 4.50
C GLY A 144 -8.80 -18.07 5.42
N GLN A 145 -8.38 -16.82 5.27
CA GLN A 145 -8.79 -15.68 6.09
C GLN A 145 -9.20 -14.49 5.21
N ILE A 146 -9.87 -13.48 5.76
CA ILE A 146 -10.08 -12.22 5.03
C ILE A 146 -8.85 -11.31 5.17
N TYR A 147 -8.65 -10.41 4.21
CA TYR A 147 -7.47 -9.54 4.17
C TYR A 147 -7.28 -8.69 5.43
N SER A 148 -8.36 -8.16 6.01
CA SER A 148 -8.29 -7.35 7.24
C SER A 148 -7.79 -8.15 8.45
N GLU A 149 -8.15 -9.43 8.55
CA GLU A 149 -7.64 -10.33 9.60
C GLU A 149 -6.15 -10.60 9.41
N LEU A 150 -5.70 -10.86 8.17
CA LEU A 150 -4.27 -11.01 7.87
C LEU A 150 -3.46 -9.80 8.30
N VAL A 151 -3.93 -8.59 7.98
CA VAL A 151 -3.27 -7.34 8.40
C VAL A 151 -3.17 -7.26 9.92
N THR A 152 -4.28 -7.55 10.60
CA THR A 152 -4.35 -7.47 12.06
C THR A 152 -3.46 -8.50 12.73
N GLU A 153 -3.57 -9.78 12.35
CA GLU A 153 -2.90 -10.87 13.05
C GLU A 153 -1.42 -10.96 12.72
N ARG A 154 -1.05 -10.73 11.46
CA ARG A 154 0.32 -10.99 10.98
C ARG A 154 1.21 -9.76 11.00
N ILE A 155 0.66 -8.56 11.00
CA ILE A 155 1.43 -7.31 10.97
C ILE A 155 1.11 -6.43 12.18
N ALA A 156 -0.16 -6.07 12.39
CA ALA A 156 -0.51 -5.07 13.41
C ALA A 156 -0.26 -5.60 14.82
N ALA A 157 -0.72 -6.80 15.15
CA ALA A 157 -0.56 -7.37 16.49
C ALA A 157 0.92 -7.63 16.87
N PRO A 158 1.77 -8.27 16.03
CA PRO A 158 3.18 -8.47 16.35
C PRO A 158 3.95 -7.16 16.58
N LEU A 159 3.62 -6.12 15.82
CA LEU A 159 4.25 -4.79 15.91
C LEU A 159 3.53 -3.85 16.90
N ARG A 160 2.46 -4.32 17.56
CA ARG A 160 1.63 -3.52 18.50
C ARG A 160 1.10 -2.22 17.86
N LEU A 161 0.61 -2.30 16.62
CA LEU A 161 0.03 -1.19 15.89
C LEU A 161 -1.48 -1.13 16.24
N ALA A 162 -1.80 -0.55 17.38
CA ALA A 162 -3.15 -0.60 17.97
C ALA A 162 -4.23 0.12 17.13
N HIS A 163 -3.81 1.06 16.29
CA HIS A 163 -4.70 1.91 15.48
C HIS A 163 -4.49 1.72 13.96
N THR A 164 -3.89 0.58 13.58
CA THR A 164 -3.65 0.24 12.16
C THR A 164 -4.60 -0.88 11.75
N ALA A 165 -5.49 -0.59 10.81
CA ALA A 165 -6.48 -1.56 10.33
C ALA A 165 -6.89 -1.30 8.88
N SER A 166 -7.35 -2.37 8.21
CA SER A 166 -7.98 -2.34 6.90
C SER A 166 -9.51 -2.36 7.07
N PHE A 167 -10.20 -1.42 6.46
CA PHE A 167 -11.66 -1.32 6.48
C PHE A 167 -12.20 -1.46 5.06
N ALA A 168 -12.95 -2.52 4.78
CA ALA A 168 -13.48 -2.80 3.44
C ALA A 168 -14.69 -1.93 3.08
N THR A 169 -15.45 -1.47 4.08
CA THR A 169 -16.68 -0.68 3.89
C THR A 169 -16.73 0.53 4.82
N ALA A 170 -17.49 1.53 4.43
CA ALA A 170 -17.66 2.74 5.25
C ALA A 170 -18.38 2.47 6.59
N THR A 171 -19.15 1.40 6.70
CA THR A 171 -19.83 0.99 7.93
C THR A 171 -18.90 0.39 8.97
N GLU A 172 -17.72 -0.06 8.57
CA GLU A 172 -16.68 -0.58 9.47
C GLU A 172 -15.81 0.53 10.08
N LEU A 173 -15.85 1.74 9.50
CA LEU A 173 -15.03 2.85 9.96
C LEU A 173 -15.47 3.32 11.37
N PRO A 174 -14.52 3.72 12.23
CA PRO A 174 -14.84 4.40 13.47
C PRO A 174 -15.69 5.65 13.23
N ILE A 175 -16.66 5.93 14.11
CA ILE A 175 -17.57 7.10 13.99
C ILE A 175 -16.78 8.41 13.89
N GLU A 176 -15.66 8.50 14.59
CA GLU A 176 -14.78 9.67 14.62
C GLU A 176 -13.65 9.61 13.58
N ALA A 177 -13.79 8.80 12.53
CA ALA A 177 -12.77 8.73 11.48
C ALA A 177 -12.53 10.13 10.88
N PRO A 178 -11.27 10.64 10.87
CA PRO A 178 -10.99 11.98 10.42
C PRO A 178 -11.34 12.20 8.96
N THR A 179 -11.89 13.38 8.66
CA THR A 179 -12.15 13.82 7.29
C THR A 179 -10.85 14.18 6.59
N GLY A 180 -10.68 13.67 5.36
CA GLY A 180 -9.64 14.10 4.44
C GLY A 180 -10.12 15.20 3.50
N PHE A 181 -9.17 15.93 2.92
CA PHE A 181 -9.46 17.06 2.03
C PHE A 181 -8.67 16.93 0.72
N ASP A 182 -9.30 17.26 -0.40
CA ASP A 182 -8.60 17.37 -1.67
C ASP A 182 -7.63 18.59 -1.68
N ALA A 183 -6.84 18.73 -2.74
CA ALA A 183 -5.87 19.82 -2.88
C ALA A 183 -6.51 21.23 -2.92
N ARG A 184 -7.85 21.31 -3.00
CA ARG A 184 -8.62 22.57 -2.97
C ARG A 184 -9.31 22.80 -1.62
N GLY A 185 -9.04 21.93 -0.63
CA GLY A 185 -9.66 22.01 0.70
C GLY A 185 -11.11 21.52 0.76
N ARG A 186 -11.60 20.80 -0.25
CA ARG A 186 -12.94 20.19 -0.23
C ARG A 186 -12.87 18.85 0.46
N ALA A 187 -13.84 18.55 1.33
CA ALA A 187 -13.95 17.26 1.98
C ALA A 187 -14.05 16.12 0.94
N SER A 188 -13.40 15.02 1.25
CA SER A 188 -13.43 13.77 0.48
C SER A 188 -14.01 12.65 1.32
N ASP A 189 -14.81 11.77 0.72
CA ASP A 189 -15.25 10.54 1.35
C ASP A 189 -14.03 9.66 1.69
N ALA A 190 -14.16 8.87 2.74
CA ALA A 190 -13.15 7.89 3.09
C ALA A 190 -13.01 6.82 2.00
N TRP A 191 -11.76 6.49 1.66
CA TRP A 191 -11.46 5.42 0.71
C TRP A 191 -11.34 4.09 1.43
N THR A 192 -12.40 3.28 1.39
CA THR A 192 -12.42 1.91 1.91
C THR A 192 -12.06 0.88 0.84
N MET A 193 -12.23 1.25 -0.42
CA MET A 193 -11.74 0.55 -1.60
C MET A 193 -12.26 -0.89 -1.80
N ASN A 194 -13.10 -1.44 -0.91
CA ASN A 194 -13.67 -2.79 -0.98
C ASN A 194 -12.62 -3.84 -1.42
N ALA A 195 -12.83 -4.60 -2.49
CA ALA A 195 -11.87 -5.60 -2.99
C ALA A 195 -10.49 -5.03 -3.37
N TYR A 196 -10.40 -3.72 -3.64
CA TYR A 196 -9.14 -3.02 -3.88
C TYR A 196 -8.40 -2.63 -2.58
N GLY A 197 -8.95 -2.95 -1.42
CA GLY A 197 -8.37 -2.63 -0.12
C GLY A 197 -6.87 -2.93 0.01
N PRO A 198 -6.36 -4.09 -0.44
CA PRO A 198 -4.94 -4.42 -0.38
C PRO A 198 -4.01 -3.46 -1.12
N ALA A 199 -4.55 -2.63 -2.01
CA ALA A 199 -3.82 -1.61 -2.73
C ALA A 199 -3.78 -0.25 -2.00
N GLY A 200 -4.65 0.00 -0.96
CA GLY A 200 -4.67 1.36 -0.45
C GLY A 200 -5.63 1.74 0.67
N ASN A 201 -6.31 0.81 1.36
CA ASN A 201 -7.39 1.16 2.31
C ASN A 201 -7.00 1.20 3.79
N ILE A 202 -5.75 0.90 4.13
CA ILE A 202 -5.35 0.89 5.54
C ILE A 202 -5.37 2.32 6.10
N ARG A 203 -5.87 2.41 7.32
CA ARG A 203 -5.75 3.59 8.18
C ARG A 203 -4.77 3.30 9.31
N SER A 204 -4.00 4.33 9.70
CA SER A 204 -3.00 4.22 10.76
C SER A 204 -2.76 5.57 11.41
N THR A 205 -2.04 5.58 12.53
CA THR A 205 -1.60 6.79 13.23
C THR A 205 -0.11 7.03 13.02
N LEU A 206 0.37 8.24 13.37
CA LEU A 206 1.80 8.53 13.33
C LEU A 206 2.60 7.58 14.25
N PRO A 207 2.22 7.34 15.53
CA PRO A 207 2.94 6.41 16.39
C PRO A 207 3.02 4.98 15.86
N ASP A 208 1.94 4.46 15.26
CA ASP A 208 1.93 3.13 14.67
C ASP A 208 2.86 3.05 13.44
N MET A 209 2.80 4.06 12.57
CA MET A 209 3.68 4.10 11.39
C MET A 209 5.15 4.29 11.77
N MET A 210 5.45 4.99 12.87
CA MET A 210 6.81 5.06 13.44
C MET A 210 7.30 3.67 13.83
N ARG A 211 6.52 2.88 14.59
CA ARG A 211 6.87 1.49 14.96
C ARG A 211 7.03 0.61 13.73
N TYR A 212 6.12 0.72 12.77
CA TYR A 212 6.19 -0.04 11.52
C TYR A 212 7.49 0.22 10.76
N VAL A 213 7.86 1.49 10.59
CA VAL A 213 9.06 1.88 9.83
C VAL A 213 10.34 1.58 10.61
N GLU A 214 10.33 1.73 11.94
CA GLU A 214 11.45 1.36 12.81
C GLU A 214 11.76 -0.15 12.70
N ALA A 215 10.73 -0.99 12.76
CA ALA A 215 10.88 -2.43 12.57
C ALA A 215 11.37 -2.81 11.16
N GLN A 216 11.04 -2.02 10.12
CA GLN A 216 11.62 -2.19 8.79
C GLN A 216 13.10 -1.77 8.77
N LEU A 217 13.45 -0.67 9.44
CA LEU A 217 14.81 -0.13 9.51
C LEU A 217 15.77 -1.11 10.20
N ASP A 218 15.37 -1.65 11.35
CA ASP A 218 16.20 -2.59 12.15
C ASP A 218 16.07 -4.06 11.70
N SER A 219 15.24 -4.32 10.69
CA SER A 219 15.01 -5.65 10.11
C SER A 219 14.27 -6.62 11.03
N SER A 220 13.54 -6.15 12.04
CA SER A 220 12.71 -6.97 12.94
C SER A 220 11.26 -7.13 12.48
N ALA A 221 10.84 -6.42 11.43
CA ALA A 221 9.47 -6.46 10.93
C ALA A 221 9.09 -7.85 10.39
N PRO A 222 7.87 -8.35 10.68
CA PRO A 222 7.32 -9.51 10.00
C PRO A 222 7.36 -9.31 8.48
N GLY A 223 7.89 -10.31 7.73
CA GLY A 223 8.02 -10.24 6.29
C GLY A 223 8.96 -9.14 5.78
N VAL A 224 9.98 -8.77 6.56
CA VAL A 224 10.97 -7.74 6.20
C VAL A 224 11.69 -8.03 4.88
N ALA A 225 11.72 -9.29 4.43
CA ALA A 225 12.26 -9.69 3.13
C ALA A 225 11.59 -8.96 1.95
N ALA A 226 10.38 -8.38 2.16
CA ALA A 226 9.72 -7.51 1.18
C ALA A 226 10.56 -6.28 0.80
N THR A 227 11.39 -5.76 1.72
CA THR A 227 12.21 -4.57 1.48
C THR A 227 13.49 -4.84 0.68
N THR A 228 13.84 -6.10 0.44
CA THR A 228 15.06 -6.48 -0.29
C THR A 228 14.94 -6.05 -1.75
N PRO A 229 15.84 -5.19 -2.27
CA PRO A 229 15.80 -4.74 -3.67
C PRO A 229 16.05 -5.90 -4.65
N ARG A 230 15.12 -6.17 -5.57
CA ARG A 230 15.15 -7.32 -6.49
C ARG A 230 15.40 -6.92 -7.94
N ILE A 231 14.54 -6.07 -8.49
CA ILE A 231 14.50 -5.74 -9.92
C ILE A 231 14.84 -4.26 -10.13
N ALA A 232 15.61 -3.95 -11.16
CA ALA A 232 15.91 -2.57 -11.53
C ALA A 232 14.67 -1.87 -12.09
N VAL A 233 14.42 -0.64 -11.64
CA VAL A 233 13.37 0.24 -12.16
C VAL A 233 14.04 1.45 -12.81
N PRO A 234 13.93 1.64 -14.13
CA PRO A 234 14.61 2.72 -14.83
C PRO A 234 14.38 4.10 -14.18
N ARG A 235 15.44 4.83 -13.89
CA ARG A 235 15.45 6.16 -13.28
C ARG A 235 14.95 6.23 -11.82
N GLN A 236 14.47 5.13 -11.24
CA GLN A 236 13.95 5.11 -9.88
C GLN A 236 14.80 4.27 -8.91
N GLY A 237 15.75 3.47 -9.43
CA GLY A 237 16.60 2.58 -8.66
C GLY A 237 16.16 1.12 -8.76
N ARG A 238 15.72 0.51 -7.69
CA ARG A 238 15.30 -0.91 -7.63
C ARG A 238 13.97 -1.04 -6.89
N ILE A 239 13.27 -2.13 -7.13
CA ILE A 239 12.06 -2.50 -6.39
C ILE A 239 12.24 -3.87 -5.71
N GLY A 240 11.81 -3.97 -4.46
CA GLY A 240 11.51 -5.22 -3.78
C GLY A 240 10.05 -5.61 -3.99
N TYR A 241 9.39 -6.17 -2.98
CA TYR A 241 7.94 -6.30 -3.00
C TYR A 241 7.33 -4.98 -2.52
N ALA A 242 6.71 -4.24 -3.41
CA ALA A 242 6.22 -2.86 -3.27
C ALA A 242 7.31 -1.80 -3.00
N TRP A 243 8.27 -2.05 -2.14
CA TRP A 243 9.27 -1.09 -1.70
C TRP A 243 10.22 -0.65 -2.81
N LEU A 244 10.31 0.66 -3.05
CA LEU A 244 11.29 1.27 -3.95
C LEU A 244 12.56 1.61 -3.19
N THR A 245 13.72 1.31 -3.75
CA THR A 245 15.01 1.75 -3.22
C THR A 245 15.69 2.64 -4.27
N ASN A 246 15.86 3.91 -3.97
CA ASN A 246 16.47 4.87 -4.87
C ASN A 246 17.99 4.68 -4.97
N PRO A 247 18.70 5.35 -5.91
CA PRO A 247 20.16 5.23 -6.05
C PRO A 247 20.95 5.65 -4.80
N ASP A 248 20.37 6.47 -3.91
CA ASP A 248 21.01 6.93 -2.67
C ASP A 248 20.83 5.93 -1.52
N GLY A 249 20.19 4.77 -1.75
CA GLY A 249 19.95 3.72 -0.76
C GLY A 249 18.69 3.91 0.08
N ILE A 250 17.92 4.97 -0.14
CA ILE A 250 16.65 5.20 0.58
C ILE A 250 15.60 4.23 0.07
N THR A 251 15.07 3.40 0.97
CA THR A 251 13.94 2.49 0.70
C THR A 251 12.66 3.15 1.17
N TRP A 252 11.65 3.25 0.30
CA TRP A 252 10.48 4.07 0.56
C TRP A 252 9.23 3.61 -0.21
N HIS A 253 8.08 4.09 0.23
CA HIS A 253 6.82 4.12 -0.51
C HIS A 253 6.01 5.36 -0.11
N ASN A 254 5.22 5.89 -1.04
CA ASN A 254 4.26 6.97 -0.77
C ASN A 254 2.82 6.49 -0.93
N GLY A 255 1.88 7.28 -0.45
CA GLY A 255 0.46 7.02 -0.58
C GLY A 255 -0.34 8.28 -0.85
N MET A 256 -1.45 8.11 -1.56
CA MET A 256 -2.43 9.16 -1.76
C MET A 256 -3.81 8.55 -1.95
N THR A 257 -4.80 9.17 -1.32
CA THR A 257 -6.22 8.90 -1.54
C THR A 257 -6.93 10.18 -2.00
N GLY A 258 -8.25 10.20 -2.01
CA GLY A 258 -9.00 11.41 -2.34
C GLY A 258 -8.79 12.56 -1.35
N GLY A 259 -8.44 12.25 -0.10
CA GLY A 259 -8.33 13.23 0.97
C GLY A 259 -7.03 13.20 1.79
N PHE A 260 -6.12 12.26 1.52
CA PHE A 260 -4.92 12.05 2.33
C PHE A 260 -3.68 11.86 1.46
N ALA A 261 -2.53 12.19 2.02
CA ALA A 261 -1.23 11.87 1.47
C ALA A 261 -0.32 11.32 2.58
N SER A 262 0.54 10.37 2.23
CA SER A 262 1.45 9.72 3.16
C SER A 262 2.79 9.41 2.53
N PHE A 263 3.80 9.26 3.36
CA PHE A 263 5.12 8.77 2.97
C PHE A 263 5.72 7.99 4.12
N VAL A 264 6.36 6.89 3.79
CA VAL A 264 7.23 6.13 4.69
C VAL A 264 8.54 5.82 3.98
N GLY A 265 9.64 5.93 4.69
CA GLY A 265 10.94 5.58 4.11
C GLY A 265 12.03 5.49 5.16
N PHE A 266 13.08 4.78 4.82
CA PHE A 266 14.25 4.60 5.68
C PHE A 266 15.54 4.42 4.86
N ASP A 267 16.64 4.72 5.50
CA ASP A 267 18.01 4.50 5.06
C ASP A 267 18.72 3.68 6.13
N ARG A 268 18.96 2.39 5.85
CA ARG A 268 19.64 1.49 6.81
C ARG A 268 21.08 1.86 7.06
N GLU A 269 21.77 2.31 6.02
CA GLU A 269 23.20 2.65 6.11
C GLU A 269 23.40 3.84 7.05
N ARG A 270 22.52 4.85 6.93
CA ARG A 270 22.58 6.06 7.77
C ARG A 270 21.75 5.95 9.05
N SER A 271 21.08 4.83 9.29
CA SER A 271 20.14 4.64 10.41
C SER A 271 19.14 5.78 10.54
N ARG A 272 18.45 6.08 9.45
CA ARG A 272 17.43 7.13 9.36
C ARG A 272 16.11 6.58 8.89
N ALA A 273 15.02 7.17 9.39
CA ALA A 273 13.68 6.89 8.88
C ALA A 273 12.81 8.14 8.94
N ALA A 274 11.82 8.21 8.06
CA ALA A 274 10.84 9.30 8.05
C ALA A 274 9.43 8.77 7.80
N VAL A 275 8.47 9.36 8.50
CA VAL A 275 7.04 9.19 8.28
C VAL A 275 6.41 10.56 8.13
N VAL A 276 5.62 10.75 7.09
CA VAL A 276 4.81 11.97 6.89
C VAL A 276 3.38 11.56 6.55
N LEU A 277 2.43 12.04 7.34
CA LEU A 277 1.00 11.79 7.17
C LEU A 277 0.26 13.11 7.06
N SER A 278 -0.59 13.26 6.05
CA SER A 278 -1.40 14.47 5.82
C SER A 278 -2.84 14.10 5.53
N ASN A 279 -3.78 14.85 6.09
CA ASN A 279 -5.20 14.76 5.75
C ASN A 279 -5.60 15.73 4.61
N THR A 280 -4.64 16.02 3.74
CA THR A 280 -4.85 16.76 2.49
C THR A 280 -4.16 16.01 1.36
N ALA A 281 -4.84 15.79 0.25
CA ALA A 281 -4.32 15.08 -0.92
C ALA A 281 -3.34 15.94 -1.73
N VAL A 282 -2.23 16.31 -1.09
CA VAL A 282 -1.10 17.03 -1.70
C VAL A 282 0.16 16.23 -1.38
N SER A 283 1.01 15.94 -2.39
CA SER A 283 2.21 15.11 -2.20
C SER A 283 3.11 15.67 -1.10
N VAL A 284 3.57 14.77 -0.24
CA VAL A 284 4.50 15.03 0.86
C VAL A 284 5.91 14.47 0.57
N ASP A 285 6.12 13.92 -0.62
CA ASP A 285 7.32 13.17 -0.99
C ASP A 285 8.59 14.04 -0.91
N ALA A 286 8.53 15.26 -1.44
CA ALA A 286 9.67 16.17 -1.43
C ALA A 286 10.13 16.52 -0.01
N LEU A 287 9.17 16.77 0.91
CA LEU A 287 9.44 17.00 2.32
C LEU A 287 10.10 15.77 2.94
N ALA A 288 9.49 14.60 2.78
CA ALA A 288 9.97 13.37 3.41
C ALA A 288 11.37 12.95 2.91
N LEU A 289 11.60 13.02 1.60
CA LEU A 289 12.92 12.74 1.03
C LEU A 289 13.98 13.75 1.48
N SER A 290 13.62 15.03 1.63
CA SER A 290 14.54 16.04 2.15
C SER A 290 14.95 15.76 3.62
N LEU A 291 14.00 15.26 4.44
CA LEU A 291 14.28 14.86 5.82
C LEU A 291 15.25 13.67 5.89
N LEU A 292 15.11 12.69 5.01
CA LEU A 292 15.99 11.52 4.93
C LEU A 292 17.38 11.90 4.38
N ALA A 293 17.48 12.85 3.46
CA ALA A 293 18.71 13.29 2.83
C ALA A 293 19.49 14.32 3.67
N ALA A 294 18.86 15.00 4.64
CA ALA A 294 19.52 15.99 5.50
C ALA A 294 20.73 15.36 6.22
N ARG A 295 21.84 16.10 6.30
CA ARG A 295 23.10 15.64 6.95
C ARG A 295 23.04 15.80 8.46
#